data_043588751cb64707b2c3565c0cd4833f
#
_entry.id   043588751cb64707b2c3565c0cd4833f
#
_cell.length_a   1.000
_cell.length_b   1.000
_cell.length_c   1.000
_cell.angle_alpha   90.00
_cell.angle_beta   90.00
_cell.angle_gamma   90.00
#
_symmetry.space_group_name_H-M   'P 1'
#
loop_
_entity.id
_entity.type
_entity.pdbx_description
1 polymer ?
#
loop_
_entity_poly.entity_id
_entity_poly.type
_entity_poly.pdbx_seq_one_letter_code
_entity_poly.pdbx_strand_id
1 'polypeptide(L)'
;MSPLEKEHSVTDIESPVGRKLILYNSNHLWEQVILQLQKATGFDIIQCEQIAIIAHTKGSATVKSGQINELSKINNVLKEINLVTEIQ
;
A
#
# COMPACT_ATOMS: atom_id res chain seq x y z
N MET A 1 -9.48 22.63 -20.13
CA MET A 1 -9.70 22.31 -20.02
C MET A 1 -9.72 22.12 -19.85
N SER A 2 -9.43 22.14 -19.74
CA SER A 2 -9.42 21.72 -19.44
C SER A 2 -9.16 21.52 -19.08
N PRO A 3 -9.06 21.60 -18.99
CA PRO A 3 -8.76 21.17 -18.57
C PRO A 3 -8.53 20.72 -18.19
N LEU A 4 -8.43 20.61 -17.94
CA LEU A 4 -8.32 19.98 -17.69
C LEU A 4 -8.07 19.45 -17.62
N GLU A 5 -8.13 19.53 -17.61
CA GLU A 5 -8.00 18.89 -17.61
C GLU A 5 -7.50 18.42 -17.51
N LYS A 6 -7.44 18.74 -17.50
CA LYS A 6 -7.00 18.15 -17.43
C LYS A 6 -6.61 17.73 -16.99
N GLU A 7 -6.48 17.81 -16.99
CA GLU A 7 -6.22 17.20 -16.66
C GLU A 7 -5.85 16.61 -16.50
N HIS A 8 -5.55 16.68 -16.53
CA HIS A 8 -5.24 15.89 -16.47
C HIS A 8 -4.77 15.24 -16.40
N SER A 9 -4.90 15.38 -16.47
CA SER A 9 -4.50 14.63 -16.53
C SER A 9 -3.87 14.24 -16.66
N VAL A 10 -3.64 14.32 -16.72
CA VAL A 10 -3.10 13.80 -16.84
C VAL A 10 -2.50 13.40 -16.68
N THR A 11 -2.39 13.30 -16.73
CA THR A 11 -1.94 12.76 -16.59
C THR A 11 -1.41 12.18 -16.64
N ASP A 12 -1.32 11.94 -16.58
CA ASP A 12 -0.91 11.28 -16.60
C ASP A 12 -0.25 10.76 -16.92
N ILE A 13 -0.27 10.71 -16.83
CA ILE A 13 0.30 10.21 -17.24
C ILE A 13 1.09 9.57 -17.34
N GLU A 14 0.50 9.13 -17.75
CA GLU A 14 1.49 8.33 -17.82
C GLU A 14 2.39 8.22 -16.70
N SER A 15 2.06 8.53 -15.92
CA SER A 15 2.93 8.74 -14.82
C SER A 15 3.26 7.44 -14.10
N PRO A 16 4.55 7.14 -13.89
CA PRO A 16 4.95 5.97 -13.13
C PRO A 16 4.60 6.09 -11.66
N VAL A 17 4.18 7.26 -11.20
CA VAL A 17 3.81 7.46 -9.80
C VAL A 17 2.46 6.85 -9.45
N GLY A 18 1.76 6.31 -10.44
CA GLY A 18 0.46 5.69 -10.19
C GLY A 18 0.51 4.29 -9.65
N ARG A 19 1.67 3.76 -9.25
CA ARG A 19 1.80 2.41 -8.72
C ARG A 19 1.24 2.34 -7.31
N LYS A 20 0.77 1.13 -6.94
CA LYS A 20 0.17 0.89 -5.63
C LYS A 20 0.72 -0.39 -5.03
N LEU A 21 0.98 -0.35 -3.73
CA LEU A 21 1.34 -1.54 -2.99
C LEU A 21 0.07 -2.05 -2.29
N ILE A 22 -0.30 -3.27 -2.60
CA ILE A 22 -1.52 -3.91 -2.09
C ILE A 22 -1.14 -4.96 -1.07
N LEU A 23 -1.81 -4.95 0.08
CA LEU A 23 -1.71 -6.00 1.10
C LEU A 23 -2.97 -6.84 1.03
N TYR A 24 -2.79 -8.15 0.89
CA TYR A 24 -3.90 -9.10 0.89
C TYR A 24 -4.11 -9.69 2.28
N ASN A 25 -5.32 -10.19 2.50
CA ASN A 25 -5.63 -10.89 3.75
C ASN A 25 -4.74 -12.12 3.89
N SER A 26 -4.38 -12.46 5.14
CA SER A 26 -3.52 -13.60 5.43
C SER A 26 -3.86 -14.14 6.80
N ASN A 27 -3.24 -15.28 7.15
CA ASN A 27 -3.47 -15.94 8.43
C ASN A 27 -2.56 -15.44 9.56
N HIS A 28 -1.93 -14.29 9.35
CA HIS A 28 -1.06 -13.73 10.39
C HIS A 28 -1.87 -13.20 11.56
N LEU A 29 -1.24 -13.18 12.73
CA LEU A 29 -1.84 -12.55 13.89
C LEU A 29 -2.02 -11.06 13.66
N TRP A 30 -3.12 -10.53 14.17
CA TRP A 30 -3.46 -9.11 14.01
C TRP A 30 -2.31 -8.18 14.37
N GLU A 31 -1.71 -8.41 15.54
CA GLU A 31 -0.63 -7.57 16.03
C GLU A 31 0.61 -7.65 15.15
N GLN A 32 0.88 -8.82 14.59
CA GLN A 32 2.02 -8.99 13.70
C GLN A 32 1.88 -8.12 12.45
N VAL A 33 0.68 -8.09 11.88
CA VAL A 33 0.40 -7.29 10.69
C VAL A 33 0.59 -5.82 10.99
N ILE A 34 0.02 -5.34 12.09
CA ILE A 34 0.08 -3.94 12.47
C ILE A 34 1.52 -3.50 12.72
N LEU A 35 2.27 -4.28 13.50
CA LEU A 35 3.66 -3.94 13.80
C LEU A 35 4.53 -3.96 12.55
N GLN A 36 4.29 -4.91 11.66
CA GLN A 36 5.07 -5.00 10.42
C GLN A 36 4.75 -3.84 9.49
N LEU A 37 3.47 -3.44 9.40
CA LEU A 37 3.07 -2.27 8.64
C LEU A 37 3.74 -1.01 9.18
N GLN A 38 3.78 -0.85 10.49
CA GLN A 38 4.42 0.30 11.11
C GLN A 38 5.91 0.32 10.82
N LYS A 39 6.57 -0.84 10.93
CA LYS A 39 7.98 -0.97 10.63
C LYS A 39 8.27 -0.62 9.16
N ALA A 40 7.40 -1.06 8.26
CA ALA A 40 7.62 -0.90 6.82
C ALA A 40 7.36 0.53 6.35
N THR A 41 6.34 1.19 6.91
CA THR A 41 5.85 2.46 6.38
C THR A 41 6.18 3.66 7.24
N GLY A 42 6.36 3.45 8.55
CA GLY A 42 6.48 4.54 9.50
C GLY A 42 5.14 5.21 9.84
N PHE A 43 4.04 4.66 9.36
CA PHE A 43 2.70 5.19 9.68
C PHE A 43 2.41 4.99 11.16
N ASP A 44 1.53 5.83 11.72
CA ASP A 44 1.10 5.64 13.10
C ASP A 44 0.24 4.38 13.22
N ILE A 45 0.02 3.96 14.46
CA ILE A 45 -0.66 2.70 14.75
C ILE A 45 -2.09 2.70 14.22
N ILE A 46 -2.77 3.84 14.30
CA ILE A 46 -4.17 3.95 13.87
C ILE A 46 -4.28 3.73 12.36
N GLN A 47 -3.38 4.31 11.59
CA GLN A 47 -3.37 4.12 10.14
C GLN A 47 -3.05 2.67 9.78
N CYS A 48 -2.11 2.05 10.49
CA CYS A 48 -1.80 0.63 10.28
C CYS A 48 -3.01 -0.26 10.59
N GLU A 49 -3.73 0.05 11.66
CA GLU A 49 -4.97 -0.68 11.99
C GLU A 49 -6.01 -0.54 10.90
N GLN A 50 -6.17 0.66 10.34
CA GLN A 50 -7.12 0.87 9.25
C GLN A 50 -6.78 0.00 8.03
N ILE A 51 -5.52 -0.03 7.66
CA ILE A 51 -5.07 -0.86 6.54
C ILE A 51 -5.36 -2.33 6.82
N ALA A 52 -5.02 -2.79 8.03
CA ALA A 52 -5.22 -4.19 8.41
C ALA A 52 -6.70 -4.56 8.44
N ILE A 53 -7.57 -3.68 8.93
CA ILE A 53 -9.01 -3.92 8.96
C ILE A 53 -9.55 -4.07 7.53
N ILE A 54 -9.14 -3.18 6.63
CA ILE A 54 -9.62 -3.22 5.25
C ILE A 54 -9.15 -4.50 4.57
N ALA A 55 -7.89 -4.88 4.76
CA ALA A 55 -7.37 -6.12 4.17
C ALA A 55 -8.13 -7.33 4.69
N HIS A 56 -8.44 -7.35 5.99
CA HIS A 56 -9.16 -8.46 6.60
C HIS A 56 -10.62 -8.54 6.14
N THR A 57 -11.30 -7.41 6.07
CA THR A 57 -12.75 -7.39 5.77
C THR A 57 -13.06 -7.41 4.28
N LYS A 58 -12.19 -6.83 3.46
CA LYS A 58 -12.43 -6.72 2.00
C LYS A 58 -11.51 -7.61 1.18
N GLY A 59 -10.58 -8.28 1.81
CA GLY A 59 -9.63 -9.19 1.15
C GLY A 59 -8.34 -8.52 0.72
N SER A 60 -8.31 -7.21 0.58
CA SER A 60 -7.11 -6.47 0.21
C SER A 60 -7.23 -5.02 0.62
N ALA A 61 -6.09 -4.36 0.77
CA ALA A 61 -6.02 -2.92 1.09
C ALA A 61 -4.81 -2.30 0.42
N THR A 62 -4.94 -1.05 0.00
CA THR A 62 -3.79 -0.29 -0.49
C THR A 62 -2.97 0.19 0.71
N VAL A 63 -1.70 -0.20 0.76
CA VAL A 63 -0.78 0.25 1.81
C VAL A 63 -0.31 1.67 1.49
N LYS A 64 0.15 1.87 0.26
CA LYS A 64 0.66 3.16 -0.18
C LYS A 64 0.68 3.22 -1.69
N SER A 65 0.57 4.44 -2.22
CA SER A 65 0.76 4.71 -3.65
C SER A 65 2.03 5.52 -3.82
N GLY A 66 2.71 5.34 -4.93
CA GLY A 66 3.93 6.08 -5.20
C GLY A 66 4.79 5.42 -6.25
N GLN A 67 6.09 5.70 -6.19
CA GLN A 67 7.04 5.16 -7.15
C GLN A 67 7.50 3.76 -6.73
N ILE A 68 7.89 2.99 -7.74
CA ILE A 68 8.27 1.59 -7.55
C ILE A 68 9.41 1.43 -6.55
N ASN A 69 10.39 2.33 -6.54
CA ASN A 69 11.53 2.24 -5.64
C ASN A 69 11.10 2.32 -4.17
N GLU A 70 10.22 3.25 -3.88
CA GLU A 70 9.68 3.41 -2.53
C GLU A 70 8.83 2.21 -2.13
N LEU A 71 7.94 1.80 -3.03
CA LEU A 71 7.03 0.67 -2.75
C LEU A 71 7.80 -0.63 -2.58
N SER A 72 8.88 -0.82 -3.32
CA SER A 72 9.72 -2.01 -3.20
C SER A 72 10.36 -2.11 -1.83
N LYS A 73 10.83 -0.99 -1.27
CA LYS A 73 11.42 -0.99 0.07
C LYS A 73 10.41 -1.38 1.13
N ILE A 74 9.21 -0.82 1.03
CA ILE A 74 8.12 -1.16 1.95
C ILE A 74 7.75 -2.63 1.81
N ASN A 75 7.63 -3.08 0.56
CA ASN A 75 7.27 -4.46 0.26
C ASN A 75 8.27 -5.46 0.85
N ASN A 76 9.57 -5.15 0.74
CA ASN A 76 10.61 -6.02 1.28
C ASN A 76 10.44 -6.23 2.78
N VAL A 77 10.09 -5.17 3.52
CA VAL A 77 9.86 -5.27 4.95
C VAL A 77 8.60 -6.10 5.25
N LEU A 78 7.53 -5.90 4.49
CA LEU A 78 6.31 -6.69 4.68
C LEU A 78 6.56 -8.17 4.40
N LYS A 79 7.43 -8.47 3.44
CA LYS A 79 7.78 -9.86 3.11
C LYS A 79 8.63 -10.54 4.18
N GLU A 80 9.20 -9.81 5.14
CA GLU A 80 9.99 -10.40 6.21
C GLU A 80 9.18 -11.41 7.02
N ILE A 81 7.87 -11.22 7.14
CA ILE A 81 7.00 -12.18 7.80
C ILE A 81 6.05 -12.86 6.81
N ASN A 82 6.41 -12.86 5.54
CA ASN A 82 5.67 -13.55 4.48
C ASN A 82 4.24 -13.04 4.29
N LEU A 83 4.03 -11.73 4.47
CA LEU A 83 2.75 -11.13 4.13
C LEU A 83 2.51 -11.25 2.63
N VAL A 84 1.26 -11.40 2.23
CA VAL A 84 0.88 -11.54 0.83
C VAL A 84 0.65 -10.14 0.27
N THR A 85 1.49 -9.73 -0.67
CA THR A 85 1.47 -8.37 -1.21
C THR A 85 1.67 -8.39 -2.72
N GLU A 86 1.30 -7.27 -3.35
CA GLU A 86 1.49 -7.08 -4.79
C GLU A 86 1.68 -5.60 -5.07
N ILE A 87 2.60 -5.27 -5.98
CA ILE A 87 2.74 -3.90 -6.49
C ILE A 87 2.04 -3.84 -7.84
N GLN A 88 1.02 -3.01 -7.92
CA GLN A 88 0.22 -2.85 -9.14
C GLN A 88 0.59 -1.60 -9.91
#